data_820bf02e5cb7823421f33c21134f58e4
#
_entry.id   820bf02e5cb7823421f33c21134f58e4
#
_cell.length_a   1.000
_cell.length_b   1.000
_cell.length_c   1.000
_cell.angle_alpha   90.00
_cell.angle_beta   90.00
_cell.angle_gamma   90.00
#
_symmetry.space_group_name_H-M   'P 1'
#
loop_
_entity.id
_entity.type
_entity.pdbx_description
1 polymer ?
#
loop_
_entity_poly.entity_id
_entity_poly.type
_entity_poly.pdbx_seq_one_letter_code
_entity_poly.pdbx_strand_id
1 'polypeptide(L)'
;MLTRIVHLKKEPYDVYIGRPSKWGNPYSHKEGTLAEFKVANRAEALEKFEKYLLENETLYNSLIELKGKTLGCWCKPNKCHGDILVKWSNSIENQLF
;
A
#
# COMPACT_ATOMS: atom_id res chain seq x y z
N MET A 1 18.05 0.29 4.45
CA MET A 1 17.32 1.36 3.74
C MET A 1 15.85 1.32 4.08
N LEU A 2 15.24 2.49 4.15
CA LEU A 2 13.80 2.58 4.41
C LEU A 2 12.99 2.39 3.13
N THR A 3 11.84 1.77 3.28
CA THR A 3 10.84 1.69 2.23
C THR A 3 10.28 3.11 2.01
N ARG A 4 10.07 3.49 0.76
CA ARG A 4 9.47 4.79 0.43
C ARG A 4 8.50 4.65 -0.73
N ILE A 5 7.68 5.67 -0.96
CA ILE A 5 6.66 5.64 -2.00
C ILE A 5 6.79 6.86 -2.93
N VAL A 6 6.59 6.62 -4.22
CA VAL A 6 6.67 7.66 -5.26
C VAL A 6 5.49 7.53 -6.22
N HIS A 7 5.26 8.60 -7.00
CA HIS A 7 4.29 8.52 -8.10
C HIS A 7 4.96 7.81 -9.27
N LEU A 8 4.35 6.75 -9.74
CA LEU A 8 4.98 5.85 -10.73
C LEU A 8 5.34 6.51 -12.06
N LYS A 9 4.70 7.63 -12.41
CA LYS A 9 5.02 8.37 -13.65
C LYS A 9 6.08 9.44 -13.46
N LYS A 10 6.48 9.74 -12.22
CA LYS A 10 7.41 10.82 -11.94
C LYS A 10 8.78 10.35 -11.50
N GLU A 11 8.89 9.16 -10.93
CA GLU A 11 10.15 8.62 -10.44
C GLU A 11 10.22 7.12 -10.67
N PRO A 12 11.43 6.57 -10.81
CA PRO A 12 11.60 5.11 -10.91
C PRO A 12 11.14 4.44 -9.63
N TYR A 13 10.64 3.21 -9.76
CA TYR A 13 10.19 2.43 -8.62
C TYR A 13 10.56 0.96 -8.79
N ASP A 14 10.57 0.23 -7.67
CA ASP A 14 10.90 -1.19 -7.66
C ASP A 14 9.67 -2.08 -7.71
N VAL A 15 8.61 -1.67 -7.00
CA VAL A 15 7.41 -2.49 -6.83
C VAL A 15 6.17 -1.66 -7.12
N TYR A 16 5.32 -2.13 -8.03
CA TYR A 16 4.03 -1.52 -8.28
C TYR A 16 3.04 -2.00 -7.22
N ILE A 17 2.40 -1.07 -6.52
CA ILE A 17 1.46 -1.40 -5.43
C ILE A 17 0.01 -1.06 -5.74
N GLY A 18 -0.28 -0.65 -6.97
CA GLY A 18 -1.65 -0.39 -7.37
C GLY A 18 -2.40 -1.66 -7.72
N ARG A 19 -3.69 -1.51 -8.05
CA ARG A 19 -4.49 -2.64 -8.52
C ARG A 19 -4.09 -3.01 -9.94
N PRO A 20 -4.02 -4.27 -10.32
CA PRO A 20 -4.48 -5.46 -9.58
C PRO A 20 -3.39 -6.19 -8.78
N SER A 21 -2.29 -5.54 -8.40
CA SER A 21 -1.24 -6.23 -7.64
C SER A 21 -1.76 -6.70 -6.27
N LYS A 22 -1.05 -7.64 -5.65
CA LYS A 22 -1.44 -8.14 -4.32
C LYS A 22 -1.43 -7.04 -3.26
N TRP A 23 -0.72 -5.94 -3.53
CA TRP A 23 -0.63 -4.80 -2.63
C TRP A 23 -1.72 -3.77 -2.87
N GLY A 24 -2.54 -3.96 -3.91
CA GLY A 24 -3.61 -3.02 -4.24
C GLY A 24 -4.66 -2.96 -3.15
N ASN A 25 -5.22 -1.75 -2.94
CA ASN A 25 -6.27 -1.56 -1.95
C ASN A 25 -7.59 -2.13 -2.49
N PRO A 26 -8.18 -3.15 -1.83
CA PRO A 26 -9.46 -3.70 -2.27
C PRO A 26 -10.65 -2.77 -2.02
N TYR A 27 -10.44 -1.65 -1.35
CA TYR A 27 -11.49 -0.68 -1.04
C TYR A 27 -11.29 0.60 -1.84
N SER A 28 -12.35 1.13 -2.43
CA SER A 28 -12.28 2.40 -3.15
C SER A 28 -13.56 3.18 -3.00
N HIS A 29 -13.43 4.52 -2.97
CA HIS A 29 -14.58 5.42 -2.97
C HIS A 29 -14.99 5.81 -4.39
N LYS A 30 -14.26 5.38 -5.41
CA LYS A 30 -14.51 5.72 -6.82
C LYS A 30 -15.28 4.64 -7.54
N GLU A 31 -16.09 5.06 -8.50
CA GLU A 31 -16.79 4.13 -9.40
C GLU A 31 -15.83 3.60 -10.47
N GLY A 32 -16.15 2.44 -11.02
CA GLY A 32 -15.45 1.89 -12.18
C GLY A 32 -14.00 1.50 -11.95
N THR A 33 -13.59 1.28 -10.70
CA THR A 33 -12.24 0.85 -10.40
C THR A 33 -12.17 -0.67 -10.32
N LEU A 34 -10.94 -1.22 -10.25
CA LEU A 34 -10.72 -2.65 -10.05
C LEU A 34 -10.85 -3.04 -8.58
N ALA A 35 -11.28 -2.13 -7.71
CA ALA A 35 -11.44 -2.42 -6.29
C ALA A 35 -12.61 -3.37 -6.07
N GLU A 36 -12.42 -4.30 -5.13
CA GLU A 36 -13.42 -5.31 -4.79
C GLU A 36 -14.59 -4.71 -4.01
N PHE A 37 -14.31 -3.72 -3.14
CA PHE A 37 -15.31 -3.13 -2.27
C PHE A 37 -15.37 -1.61 -2.43
N LYS A 38 -16.59 -1.08 -2.44
CA LYS A 38 -16.80 0.36 -2.50
C LYS A 38 -17.00 0.90 -1.09
N VAL A 39 -16.40 2.05 -0.81
CA VAL A 39 -16.52 2.77 0.47
C VAL A 39 -16.90 4.21 0.22
N ALA A 40 -17.26 4.95 1.29
CA ALA A 40 -17.80 6.29 1.18
C ALA A 40 -16.78 7.33 0.72
N ASN A 41 -15.54 7.23 1.19
CA ASN A 41 -14.51 8.24 0.89
C ASN A 41 -13.10 7.65 1.02
N ARG A 42 -12.10 8.47 0.66
CA ARG A 42 -10.70 8.05 0.69
C ARG A 42 -10.24 7.67 2.11
N ALA A 43 -10.65 8.44 3.11
CA ALA A 43 -10.25 8.16 4.48
C ALA A 43 -10.71 6.78 4.94
N GLU A 44 -11.96 6.42 4.59
CA GLU A 44 -12.49 5.10 4.91
C GLU A 44 -11.73 4.01 4.15
N ALA A 45 -11.38 4.26 2.88
CA ALA A 45 -10.63 3.30 2.09
C ALA A 45 -9.27 3.00 2.73
N LEU A 46 -8.60 4.03 3.25
CA LEU A 46 -7.29 3.86 3.89
C LEU A 46 -7.41 3.15 5.24
N GLU A 47 -8.41 3.51 6.03
CA GLU A 47 -8.65 2.88 7.33
C GLU A 47 -8.93 1.39 7.16
N LYS A 48 -9.80 1.04 6.20
CA LYS A 48 -10.12 -0.35 5.95
C LYS A 48 -8.95 -1.12 5.34
N PHE A 49 -8.12 -0.46 4.55
CA PHE A 49 -6.92 -1.10 4.03
C PHE A 49 -5.96 -1.48 5.15
N GLU A 50 -5.75 -0.59 6.11
CA GLU A 50 -4.84 -0.90 7.22
C GLU A 50 -5.35 -2.09 8.02
N LYS A 51 -6.64 -2.13 8.30
CA LYS A 51 -7.25 -3.26 9.00
C LYS A 51 -7.10 -4.55 8.20
N TYR A 52 -7.37 -4.47 6.89
CA TYR A 52 -7.22 -5.61 5.99
C TYR A 52 -5.79 -6.16 6.00
N LEU A 53 -4.80 -5.26 5.91
CA LEU A 53 -3.40 -5.64 5.94
C LEU A 53 -3.03 -6.34 7.25
N LEU A 54 -3.45 -5.78 8.38
CA LEU A 54 -3.10 -6.31 9.69
C LEU A 54 -3.78 -7.63 10.00
N GLU A 55 -4.96 -7.87 9.42
CA GLU A 55 -5.71 -9.10 9.63
C GLU A 55 -5.37 -10.18 8.61
N ASN A 56 -4.71 -9.84 7.50
CA ASN A 56 -4.32 -10.79 6.48
C ASN A 56 -2.91 -11.27 6.74
N GLU A 57 -2.80 -12.39 7.43
CA GLU A 57 -1.51 -12.91 7.86
C GLU A 57 -0.53 -13.11 6.71
N THR A 58 -0.99 -13.67 5.60
CA THR A 58 -0.15 -13.91 4.43
C THR A 58 0.39 -12.60 3.88
N LEU A 59 -0.46 -11.61 3.74
CA LEU A 59 -0.06 -10.31 3.19
C LEU A 59 0.87 -9.58 4.17
N TYR A 60 0.54 -9.60 5.44
CA TYR A 60 1.37 -8.97 6.47
C TYR A 60 2.78 -9.57 6.46
N ASN A 61 2.87 -10.90 6.40
CA ASN A 61 4.17 -11.59 6.39
C ASN A 61 4.95 -11.30 5.10
N SER A 62 4.26 -10.92 4.02
CA SER A 62 4.92 -10.55 2.76
C SER A 62 5.51 -9.14 2.78
N LEU A 63 5.23 -8.33 3.81
CA LEU A 63 5.76 -6.96 3.90
C LEU A 63 7.28 -6.90 3.83
N ILE A 64 7.95 -7.97 4.22
CA ILE A 64 9.42 -8.04 4.14
C ILE A 64 9.91 -7.89 2.70
N GLU A 65 9.09 -8.23 1.71
CA GLU A 65 9.42 -8.06 0.30
C GLU A 65 9.54 -6.59 -0.09
N LEU A 66 8.90 -5.70 0.67
CA LEU A 66 8.89 -4.26 0.39
C LEU A 66 10.01 -3.52 1.12
N LYS A 67 10.70 -4.20 2.00
CA LYS A 67 11.72 -3.59 2.84
C LYS A 67 12.83 -2.99 1.98
N GLY A 68 13.09 -1.69 2.17
CA GLY A 68 14.12 -0.98 1.42
C GLY A 68 13.78 -0.71 -0.03
N LYS A 69 12.56 -1.01 -0.47
CA LYS A 69 12.14 -0.83 -1.85
C LYS A 69 11.43 0.50 -2.06
N THR A 70 11.43 0.96 -3.30
CA THR A 70 10.66 2.14 -3.69
C THR A 70 9.35 1.66 -4.31
N LEU A 71 8.24 2.07 -3.73
CA LEU A 71 6.91 1.63 -4.15
C LEU A 71 6.30 2.65 -5.11
N GLY A 72 5.72 2.17 -6.21
CA GLY A 72 5.08 3.04 -7.20
C GLY A 72 3.57 2.99 -7.09
N CYS A 73 2.94 4.16 -6.97
CA CYS A 73 1.49 4.28 -6.93
C CYS A 73 1.00 5.42 -7.80
N TRP A 74 -0.32 5.50 -7.98
CA TRP A 74 -0.96 6.56 -8.77
C TRP A 74 -1.37 7.77 -7.93
N CYS A 75 -1.42 7.66 -6.61
CA CYS A 75 -2.06 8.65 -5.75
C CYS A 75 -1.18 9.83 -5.35
N LYS A 76 0.14 9.65 -5.34
CA LYS A 76 1.02 10.73 -4.88
C LYS A 76 0.85 11.99 -5.72
N PRO A 77 0.87 13.16 -5.09
CA PRO A 77 1.22 13.47 -3.69
C PRO A 77 0.08 13.27 -2.68
N ASN A 78 -1.08 12.78 -3.11
CA ASN A 78 -2.19 12.54 -2.19
C ASN A 78 -1.89 11.33 -1.29
N LYS A 79 -2.53 11.28 -0.12
CA LYS A 79 -2.44 10.12 0.76
C LYS A 79 -2.94 8.88 0.04
N CYS A 80 -2.24 7.77 0.22
CA CYS A 80 -2.66 6.51 -0.39
C CYS A 80 -2.28 5.33 0.50
N HIS A 81 -2.78 4.15 0.13
CA HIS A 81 -2.48 2.93 0.88
C HIS A 81 -0.98 2.62 0.93
N GLY A 82 -0.20 3.17 -0.01
CA GLY A 82 1.24 3.01 0.01
C GLY A 82 1.89 3.60 1.26
N ASP A 83 1.31 4.67 1.81
CA ASP A 83 1.82 5.24 3.06
C ASP A 83 1.67 4.25 4.21
N ILE A 84 0.61 3.45 4.18
CA ILE A 84 0.37 2.41 5.18
C ILE A 84 1.37 1.27 5.00
N LEU A 85 1.63 0.87 3.75
CA LEU A 85 2.62 -0.16 3.45
C LEU A 85 4.02 0.28 3.89
N VAL A 86 4.37 1.55 3.66
CA VAL A 86 5.66 2.10 4.10
C VAL A 86 5.78 2.04 5.61
N LYS A 87 4.75 2.48 6.31
CA LYS A 87 4.71 2.48 7.78
C LYS A 87 5.00 1.09 8.35
N TRP A 88 4.28 0.09 7.86
CA TRP A 88 4.39 -1.25 8.42
C TRP A 88 5.64 -2.00 7.93
N SER A 89 6.09 -1.76 6.69
CA SER A 89 7.34 -2.34 6.20
C SER A 89 8.52 -1.85 7.02
N ASN A 90 8.57 -0.56 7.33
CA ASN A 90 9.65 -0.01 8.12
C ASN A 90 9.59 -0.46 9.59
N SER A 91 8.39 -0.73 10.10
CA SER A 91 8.21 -1.28 11.43
C SER A 91 8.78 -2.70 11.53
N ILE A 92 8.52 -3.53 10.52
CA ILE A 92 9.04 -4.91 10.49
C ILE A 92 10.56 -4.93 10.48
N GLU A 93 11.18 -3.97 9.81
CA GLU A 93 12.63 -3.87 9.75
C GLU A 93 13.26 -3.89 11.15
N ASN A 94 12.61 -3.24 12.09
CA ASN A 94 13.11 -3.19 13.48
C ASN A 94 12.92 -4.50 14.23
N GLN A 95 12.06 -5.38 13.75
CA GLN A 95 11.74 -6.64 14.40
C GLN A 95 12.66 -7.77 13.99
N LEU A 96 13.49 -7.57 12.98
CA LEU A 96 14.39 -8.59 12.46
C LEU A 96 15.70 -8.67 13.25
N PHE A 97 15.86 -7.80 14.20
CA PHE A 97 17.07 -7.72 15.03
C PHE A 97 16.76 -7.69 16.54
#